data_654cd884ae18557de3b4e4fd70f3efc1
#
_entry.id   654cd884ae18557de3b4e4fd70f3efc1
#
_cell.length_a   1.000
_cell.length_b   1.000
_cell.length_c   1.000
_cell.angle_alpha   90.00
_cell.angle_beta   90.00
_cell.angle_gamma   90.00
#
_symmetry.space_group_name_H-M   'P 1'
#
loop_
_entity.id
_entity.type
_entity.pdbx_description
1 polymer ?
#
loop_
_entity_poly.entity_id
_entity_poly.type
_entity_poly.pdbx_seq_one_letter_code
_entity_poly.pdbx_strand_id
1 'polypeptide(L)'
;MILSPFTPLLFSHHKHDGIDSRYIQTFAPTDQILIELVGRIDETVVAKVFTEPDHLLLYQIQGNVWDINDATRLLFAEVSLSPGYYSIEISGFGTSNIFRITDDPVILNNTTLIQYSMNNNRHRKDVVFFIDGMQRFFDFRVPGGFKDSNWSFAVEGEQFITDESDIVQLYGLDSTQKKFTLGNSEGCPVWFAELLNRILCCSYVYFDGERYARKDNSVPETTVLLEGINSFVFTQNLQKVVNLDPTLTLRHQALMRRIDNTDYRLATTNINRLIK
;
A
#
# COMPACT_ATOMS: atom_id res chain seq x y z
N MET A 1 11.16 19.61 -6.17
CA MET A 1 10.47 18.29 -6.25
C MET A 1 9.81 17.91 -4.94
N ILE A 2 8.79 17.07 -4.97
CA ILE A 2 8.08 16.56 -3.80
C ILE A 2 8.21 15.03 -3.84
N LEU A 3 8.69 14.44 -2.76
CA LEU A 3 8.67 12.98 -2.59
C LEU A 3 7.22 12.55 -2.35
N SER A 4 6.78 11.53 -3.08
CA SER A 4 5.42 11.01 -2.95
C SER A 4 5.15 10.57 -1.51
N PRO A 5 4.08 11.03 -0.89
CA PRO A 5 3.70 10.60 0.46
C PRO A 5 3.21 9.14 0.51
N PHE A 6 3.15 8.49 -0.63
CA PHE A 6 2.83 7.06 -0.77
C PHE A 6 4.08 6.18 -0.91
N THR A 7 5.27 6.77 -0.93
CA THR A 7 6.51 5.99 -0.93
C THR A 7 6.57 5.11 0.32
N PRO A 8 6.83 3.80 0.18
CA PRO A 8 6.79 2.85 1.30
C PRO A 8 8.01 2.92 2.23
N LEU A 9 8.84 3.94 2.10
CA LEU A 9 10.02 4.21 2.91
C LEU A 9 9.90 5.60 3.55
N LEU A 10 10.34 5.74 4.79
CA LEU A 10 10.45 7.03 5.45
C LEU A 10 11.80 7.67 5.13
N PHE A 11 11.77 8.88 4.60
CA PHE A 11 12.93 9.73 4.43
C PHE A 11 12.87 10.87 5.45
N SER A 12 13.89 11.00 6.29
CA SER A 12 13.96 12.04 7.29
C SER A 12 15.28 12.79 7.22
N HIS A 13 15.19 14.12 7.33
CA HIS A 13 16.36 14.99 7.51
C HIS A 13 16.85 14.98 8.99
N HIS A 14 15.99 14.56 9.90
CA HIS A 14 16.28 14.58 11.34
C HIS A 14 16.26 13.16 11.91
N LYS A 15 17.34 12.77 12.58
CA LYS A 15 17.49 11.44 13.21
C LYS A 15 16.44 11.11 14.27
N HIS A 16 15.58 12.07 14.64
CA HIS A 16 14.64 11.94 15.76
C HIS A 16 13.17 11.78 15.37
N ASP A 17 12.84 11.80 14.07
CA ASP A 17 11.45 11.70 13.64
C ASP A 17 10.97 10.24 13.58
N GLY A 18 10.73 9.64 14.74
CA GLY A 18 10.12 8.31 14.85
C GLY A 18 11.05 7.14 14.49
N ILE A 19 12.36 7.37 14.49
CA ILE A 19 13.39 6.42 14.07
C ILE A 19 13.71 5.39 15.16
N ASP A 20 13.35 5.66 16.42
CA ASP A 20 13.73 4.83 17.56
C ASP A 20 12.91 3.54 17.73
N SER A 21 12.14 3.16 16.73
CA SER A 21 11.47 1.86 16.71
C SER A 21 12.48 0.74 16.48
N ARG A 22 12.35 -0.36 17.21
CA ARG A 22 13.14 -1.58 17.02
C ARG A 22 12.80 -2.31 15.73
N TYR A 23 11.65 -2.02 15.14
CA TYR A 23 11.22 -2.70 13.93
C TYR A 23 11.98 -2.18 12.71
N ILE A 24 12.71 -3.09 12.07
CA ILE A 24 13.33 -2.83 10.76
C ILE A 24 12.32 -3.21 9.69
N GLN A 25 11.94 -2.24 8.86
CA GLN A 25 11.03 -2.49 7.75
C GLN A 25 11.56 -3.60 6.85
N THR A 26 10.71 -4.56 6.53
CA THR A 26 11.10 -5.77 5.81
C THR A 26 10.32 -5.86 4.52
N PHE A 27 11.00 -6.26 3.44
CA PHE A 27 10.41 -6.57 2.14
C PHE A 27 10.86 -7.95 1.68
N ALA A 28 10.04 -8.59 0.86
CA ALA A 28 10.46 -9.75 0.09
C ALA A 28 11.24 -9.31 -1.17
N PRO A 29 12.11 -10.15 -1.75
CA PRO A 29 12.78 -9.82 -3.02
C PRO A 29 11.81 -9.59 -4.18
N THR A 30 10.57 -10.06 -4.05
CA THR A 30 9.50 -9.91 -5.02
C THR A 30 8.66 -8.66 -4.83
N ASP A 31 8.80 -7.97 -3.71
CA ASP A 31 8.06 -6.74 -3.44
C ASP A 31 8.63 -5.59 -4.26
N GLN A 32 7.75 -4.73 -4.74
CA GLN A 32 8.10 -3.60 -5.58
C GLN A 32 8.27 -2.34 -4.74
N ILE A 33 9.51 -2.00 -4.40
CA ILE A 33 9.82 -0.76 -3.69
C ILE A 33 9.82 0.38 -4.70
N LEU A 34 8.71 1.11 -4.76
CA LEU A 34 8.52 2.21 -5.69
C LEU A 34 8.82 3.54 -5.02
N ILE A 35 9.71 4.31 -5.62
CA ILE A 35 10.05 5.68 -5.24
C ILE A 35 9.54 6.61 -6.32
N GLU A 36 8.76 7.61 -5.92
CA GLU A 36 8.25 8.64 -6.81
C GLU A 36 8.56 10.03 -6.31
N LEU A 37 8.96 10.89 -7.24
CA LEU A 37 9.22 12.31 -7.03
C LEU A 37 8.47 13.11 -8.09
N VAL A 38 7.63 14.01 -7.67
CA VAL A 38 6.93 14.93 -8.57
C VAL A 38 7.55 16.32 -8.45
N GLY A 39 7.91 16.91 -9.56
CA GLY A 39 8.58 18.21 -9.55
C GLY A 39 8.55 18.92 -10.88
N ARG A 40 9.32 20.00 -10.96
CA ARG A 40 9.44 20.79 -12.19
C ARG A 40 10.33 20.09 -13.20
N ILE A 41 10.12 20.37 -14.47
CA ILE A 41 10.84 19.74 -15.58
C ILE A 41 12.36 20.02 -15.58
N ASP A 42 12.78 21.13 -14.97
CA ASP A 42 14.18 21.53 -14.85
C ASP A 42 14.89 20.98 -13.60
N GLU A 43 14.16 20.34 -12.69
CA GLU A 43 14.73 19.77 -11.47
C GLU A 43 15.31 18.36 -11.73
N THR A 44 16.50 18.14 -11.16
CA THR A 44 17.17 16.84 -11.19
C THR A 44 17.43 16.34 -9.78
N VAL A 45 17.25 15.04 -9.59
CA VAL A 45 17.48 14.38 -8.30
C VAL A 45 18.37 13.17 -8.51
N VAL A 46 19.30 12.97 -7.60
CA VAL A 46 20.15 11.79 -7.54
C VAL A 46 19.69 10.94 -6.36
N ALA A 47 19.40 9.68 -6.63
CA ALA A 47 19.13 8.69 -5.62
C ALA A 47 20.19 7.58 -5.66
N LYS A 48 20.61 7.12 -4.48
CA LYS A 48 21.68 6.13 -4.33
C LYS A 48 21.25 5.08 -3.32
N VAL A 49 21.63 3.83 -3.56
CA VAL A 49 21.41 2.71 -2.65
C VAL A 49 22.71 2.37 -1.95
N PHE A 50 22.64 2.21 -0.64
CA PHE A 50 23.77 1.81 0.21
C PHE A 50 23.46 0.49 0.88
N THR A 51 24.50 -0.33 1.05
CA THR A 51 24.43 -1.52 1.90
C THR A 51 24.73 -1.14 3.34
N GLU A 52 24.04 -1.78 4.27
CA GLU A 52 24.20 -1.53 5.71
C GLU A 52 24.72 -2.79 6.43
N PRO A 53 25.51 -2.69 7.51
CA PRO A 53 25.83 -1.46 8.27
C PRO A 53 27.03 -0.65 7.76
N ASP A 54 27.76 -1.14 6.76
CA ASP A 54 29.04 -0.54 6.33
C ASP A 54 28.84 0.73 5.50
N HIS A 55 27.60 1.07 5.15
CA HIS A 55 27.22 2.23 4.34
C HIS A 55 28.03 2.34 3.04
N LEU A 56 28.16 1.21 2.33
CA LEU A 56 28.85 1.17 1.06
C LEU A 56 27.88 1.44 -0.11
N LEU A 57 28.28 2.35 -0.99
CA LEU A 57 27.48 2.64 -2.19
C LEU A 57 27.38 1.39 -3.07
N LEU A 58 26.16 0.88 -3.24
CA LEU A 58 25.89 -0.26 -4.12
C LEU A 58 25.73 0.19 -5.57
N TYR A 59 24.80 1.14 -5.81
CA TYR A 59 24.59 1.76 -7.13
C TYR A 59 23.81 3.07 -7.02
N GLN A 60 23.87 3.85 -8.10
CA GLN A 60 23.00 5.00 -8.28
C GLN A 60 21.73 4.57 -9.01
N ILE A 61 20.58 4.95 -8.47
CA ILE A 61 19.28 4.61 -9.06
C ILE A 61 19.11 5.37 -10.39
N GLN A 62 18.84 4.61 -11.44
CA GLN A 62 18.44 5.15 -12.74
C GLN A 62 16.92 5.29 -12.73
N GLY A 63 16.42 6.51 -12.44
CA GLY A 63 15.00 6.81 -12.46
C GLY A 63 14.45 6.94 -13.87
N ASN A 64 13.22 6.48 -14.07
CA ASN A 64 12.46 6.78 -15.26
C ASN A 64 11.85 8.17 -15.16
N VAL A 65 11.72 8.84 -16.28
CA VAL A 65 11.15 10.19 -16.37
C VAL A 65 9.88 10.13 -17.18
N TRP A 66 8.82 10.76 -16.68
CA TRP A 66 7.59 10.96 -17.41
C TRP A 66 7.11 12.41 -17.24
N ASP A 67 6.93 13.11 -18.35
CA ASP A 67 6.48 14.50 -18.33
C ASP A 67 4.95 14.53 -18.23
N ILE A 68 4.45 15.02 -17.10
CA ILE A 68 3.01 15.12 -16.82
C ILE A 68 2.40 16.24 -17.69
N ASN A 69 3.15 17.35 -17.81
CA ASN A 69 2.84 18.50 -18.65
C ASN A 69 4.13 19.32 -18.90
N ASP A 70 4.01 20.45 -19.61
CA ASP A 70 5.15 21.30 -19.98
C ASP A 70 5.95 21.87 -18.78
N ALA A 71 5.40 21.82 -17.57
CA ALA A 71 6.03 22.37 -16.37
C ALA A 71 6.38 21.32 -15.31
N THR A 72 5.73 20.18 -15.33
CA THR A 72 5.77 19.17 -14.26
C THR A 72 6.15 17.81 -14.81
N ARG A 73 7.09 17.16 -14.13
CA ARG A 73 7.51 15.77 -14.42
C ARG A 73 7.44 14.88 -13.22
N LEU A 74 7.32 13.60 -13.51
CA LEU A 74 7.49 12.51 -12.58
C LEU A 74 8.87 11.88 -12.79
N LEU A 75 9.60 11.71 -11.72
CA LEU A 75 10.75 10.81 -11.63
C LEU A 75 10.33 9.61 -10.79
N PHE A 76 10.50 8.41 -11.32
CA PHE A 76 10.14 7.21 -10.59
C PHE A 76 11.17 6.10 -10.80
N ALA A 77 11.35 5.29 -9.79
CA ALA A 77 12.23 4.15 -9.82
C ALA A 77 11.63 2.98 -9.04
N GLU A 78 11.75 1.81 -9.60
CA GLU A 78 11.52 0.55 -8.92
C GLU A 78 12.86 0.02 -8.43
N VAL A 79 12.96 -0.18 -7.12
CA VAL A 79 14.18 -0.68 -6.49
C VAL A 79 14.03 -2.18 -6.27
N SER A 80 14.88 -2.97 -6.91
CA SER A 80 14.95 -4.42 -6.75
C SER A 80 16.31 -4.79 -6.17
N LEU A 81 16.30 -5.50 -5.04
CA LEU A 81 17.51 -5.81 -4.26
C LEU A 81 17.52 -7.28 -3.85
N SER A 82 18.72 -7.85 -3.76
CA SER A 82 18.95 -9.17 -3.17
C SER A 82 18.74 -9.13 -1.64
N PRO A 83 18.59 -10.28 -0.97
CA PRO A 83 18.52 -10.30 0.51
C PRO A 83 19.70 -9.57 1.15
N GLY A 84 19.40 -8.68 2.12
CA GLY A 84 20.38 -7.82 2.78
C GLY A 84 19.74 -6.64 3.50
N TYR A 85 20.57 -5.76 4.05
CA TYR A 85 20.16 -4.51 4.69
C TYR A 85 20.59 -3.34 3.85
N TYR A 86 19.72 -2.35 3.71
CA TYR A 86 19.92 -1.23 2.80
C TYR A 86 19.37 0.06 3.35
N SER A 87 19.91 1.16 2.84
CA SER A 87 19.33 2.50 2.93
C SER A 87 19.39 3.18 1.57
N ILE A 88 18.52 4.17 1.36
CA ILE A 88 18.43 4.94 0.12
C ILE A 88 18.62 6.41 0.46
N GLU A 89 19.59 7.06 -0.14
CA GLU A 89 19.80 8.50 -0.06
C GLU A 89 19.23 9.18 -1.30
N ILE A 90 18.38 10.18 -1.08
CA ILE A 90 17.83 11.02 -2.16
C ILE A 90 18.31 12.45 -1.92
N SER A 91 18.99 13.04 -2.91
CA SER A 91 19.50 14.40 -2.80
C SER A 91 18.35 15.39 -2.55
N GLY A 92 18.49 16.20 -1.48
CA GLY A 92 17.46 17.15 -1.05
C GLY A 92 16.35 16.59 -0.16
N PHE A 93 16.26 15.25 0.04
CA PHE A 93 15.25 14.60 0.89
C PHE A 93 15.84 13.83 2.07
N GLY A 94 17.16 13.58 2.06
CA GLY A 94 17.85 12.84 3.10
C GLY A 94 17.96 11.35 2.81
N THR A 95 18.20 10.58 3.87
CA THR A 95 18.39 9.13 3.80
C THR A 95 17.18 8.41 4.39
N SER A 96 16.77 7.32 3.75
CA SER A 96 15.71 6.48 4.28
C SER A 96 16.12 5.79 5.58
N ASN A 97 15.13 5.36 6.36
CA ASN A 97 15.41 4.38 7.40
C ASN A 97 16.03 3.13 6.78
N ILE A 98 16.82 2.42 7.59
CA ILE A 98 17.36 1.12 7.20
C ILE A 98 16.18 0.15 7.03
N PHE A 99 16.20 -0.57 5.92
CA PHE A 99 15.23 -1.62 5.63
C PHE A 99 15.95 -2.92 5.25
N ARG A 100 15.24 -4.02 5.37
CA ARG A 100 15.75 -5.36 5.08
C ARG A 100 15.00 -5.98 3.92
N ILE A 101 15.74 -6.60 3.02
CA ILE A 101 15.19 -7.55 2.03
C ILE A 101 15.48 -8.96 2.55
N THR A 102 14.49 -9.83 2.57
CA THR A 102 14.64 -11.21 3.02
C THR A 102 13.73 -12.16 2.25
N ASP A 103 14.20 -13.35 2.01
CA ASP A 103 13.46 -14.50 1.48
C ASP A 103 13.11 -15.52 2.57
N ASP A 104 13.45 -15.24 3.85
CA ASP A 104 13.15 -16.10 4.99
C ASP A 104 11.64 -16.18 5.23
N PRO A 105 11.01 -17.35 5.02
CA PRO A 105 9.58 -17.52 5.18
C PRO A 105 9.11 -17.31 6.63
N VAL A 106 9.96 -17.56 7.62
CA VAL A 106 9.60 -17.36 9.05
C VAL A 106 9.36 -15.89 9.31
N ILE A 107 10.20 -15.03 8.73
CA ILE A 107 10.08 -13.57 8.88
C ILE A 107 8.89 -13.07 8.05
N LEU A 108 8.78 -13.50 6.80
CA LEU A 108 7.75 -13.03 5.88
C LEU A 108 6.33 -13.43 6.32
N ASN A 109 6.14 -14.61 6.91
CA ASN A 109 4.85 -15.07 7.44
C ASN A 109 4.33 -14.23 8.61
N ASN A 110 5.19 -13.45 9.27
CA ASN A 110 4.81 -12.51 10.32
C ASN A 110 4.52 -11.10 9.78
N THR A 111 4.47 -10.94 8.46
CA THR A 111 4.19 -9.69 7.78
C THR A 111 3.03 -9.82 6.83
N THR A 112 2.39 -8.70 6.51
CA THR A 112 1.34 -8.60 5.49
C THR A 112 1.80 -7.67 4.38
N LEU A 113 1.64 -8.09 3.13
CA LEU A 113 1.87 -7.23 1.98
C LEU A 113 0.61 -6.42 1.68
N ILE A 114 0.73 -5.10 1.73
CA ILE A 114 -0.34 -4.17 1.36
C ILE A 114 0.01 -3.56 0.00
N GLN A 115 -0.85 -3.80 -0.99
CA GLN A 115 -0.71 -3.24 -2.33
C GLN A 115 -1.81 -2.22 -2.57
N TYR A 116 -1.46 -1.06 -3.10
CA TYR A 116 -2.44 0.02 -3.25
C TYR A 116 -2.24 0.86 -4.49
N SER A 117 -3.36 1.37 -4.99
CA SER A 117 -3.43 2.25 -6.15
C SER A 117 -4.73 3.06 -6.13
N MET A 118 -4.81 4.05 -6.99
CA MET A 118 -6.06 4.79 -7.25
C MET A 118 -6.61 4.49 -8.63
N ASN A 119 -7.88 4.74 -8.82
CA ASN A 119 -8.56 4.57 -10.12
C ASN A 119 -8.22 5.67 -11.14
N ASN A 120 -7.59 6.76 -10.71
CA ASN A 120 -7.14 7.86 -11.58
C ASN A 120 -6.17 8.79 -10.83
N ASN A 121 -5.51 9.71 -11.56
CA ASN A 121 -4.58 10.70 -11.01
C ASN A 121 -5.25 12.05 -10.63
N ARG A 122 -6.59 12.17 -10.67
CA ARG A 122 -7.26 13.48 -10.61
C ARG A 122 -7.24 14.14 -9.25
N HIS A 123 -7.25 13.35 -8.19
CA HIS A 123 -7.45 13.86 -6.83
C HIS A 123 -6.15 14.24 -6.11
N ARG A 124 -5.00 13.84 -6.66
CA ARG A 124 -3.71 14.12 -6.05
C ARG A 124 -2.71 14.63 -7.08
N LYS A 125 -1.87 15.57 -6.63
CA LYS A 125 -0.80 16.17 -7.44
C LYS A 125 0.58 15.73 -6.97
N ASP A 126 0.65 14.99 -5.88
CA ASP A 126 1.86 14.56 -5.18
C ASP A 126 2.20 13.08 -5.43
N VAL A 127 1.42 12.42 -6.27
CA VAL A 127 1.59 11.02 -6.65
C VAL A 127 0.96 10.77 -8.02
N VAL A 128 1.50 9.82 -8.76
CA VAL A 128 0.98 9.39 -10.06
C VAL A 128 0.78 7.87 -10.07
N PHE A 129 -0.46 7.43 -10.21
CA PHE A 129 -0.82 6.01 -10.27
C PHE A 129 -0.98 5.48 -11.69
N PHE A 130 -1.20 6.37 -12.67
CA PHE A 130 -1.36 6.00 -14.08
C PHE A 130 -0.34 6.71 -14.94
N ILE A 131 0.45 5.94 -15.68
CA ILE A 131 1.41 6.42 -16.66
C ILE A 131 1.12 5.71 -17.99
N ASP A 132 0.82 6.47 -19.04
CA ASP A 132 0.54 5.97 -20.39
C ASP A 132 -0.50 4.84 -20.43
N GLY A 133 -1.51 4.92 -19.56
CA GLY A 133 -2.58 3.94 -19.45
C GLY A 133 -2.23 2.70 -18.61
N MET A 134 -1.02 2.61 -18.09
CA MET A 134 -0.63 1.59 -17.11
C MET A 134 -0.94 2.05 -15.69
N GLN A 135 -1.65 1.21 -14.93
CA GLN A 135 -1.88 1.40 -13.52
C GLN A 135 -0.69 0.86 -12.72
N ARG A 136 -0.20 1.66 -11.79
CA ARG A 136 0.93 1.32 -10.91
C ARG A 136 0.41 1.05 -9.50
N PHE A 137 0.96 0.02 -8.89
CA PHE A 137 0.71 -0.32 -7.49
C PHE A 137 1.99 -0.10 -6.68
N PHE A 138 1.82 0.41 -5.48
CA PHE A 138 2.86 0.48 -4.47
C PHE A 138 2.73 -0.74 -3.56
N ASP A 139 3.86 -1.30 -3.18
CA ASP A 139 3.96 -2.40 -2.23
C ASP A 139 4.44 -1.85 -0.88
N PHE A 140 3.67 -2.07 0.16
CA PHE A 140 4.01 -1.72 1.54
C PHE A 140 3.87 -2.96 2.41
N ARG A 141 4.99 -3.55 2.80
CA ARG A 141 5.01 -4.71 3.69
C ARG A 141 5.13 -4.25 5.13
N VAL A 142 4.25 -4.75 5.99
CA VAL A 142 4.11 -4.32 7.37
C VAL A 142 4.09 -5.51 8.34
N PRO A 143 4.55 -5.33 9.59
CA PRO A 143 4.39 -6.35 10.63
C PRO A 143 2.94 -6.44 11.06
N GLY A 144 2.45 -7.65 11.31
CA GLY A 144 1.08 -7.90 11.74
C GLY A 144 0.23 -8.57 10.69
N GLY A 145 -1.09 -8.54 10.88
CA GLY A 145 -2.02 -9.21 10.00
C GLY A 145 -3.44 -9.33 10.57
N PHE A 146 -4.24 -10.15 9.92
CA PHE A 146 -5.57 -10.52 10.38
C PHE A 146 -5.49 -11.70 11.34
N LYS A 147 -6.20 -11.61 12.47
CA LYS A 147 -6.34 -12.72 13.42
C LYS A 147 -7.66 -13.47 13.15
N ASP A 148 -7.61 -14.79 13.17
CA ASP A 148 -8.79 -15.64 12.88
C ASP A 148 -9.97 -15.41 13.84
N SER A 149 -9.70 -14.95 15.06
CA SER A 149 -10.74 -14.65 16.05
C SER A 149 -11.50 -13.34 15.82
N ASN A 150 -11.07 -12.51 14.86
CA ASN A 150 -11.56 -11.14 14.71
C ASN A 150 -12.46 -10.95 13.48
N TRP A 151 -13.27 -11.96 13.16
CA TRP A 151 -14.27 -11.86 12.12
C TRP A 151 -15.58 -11.30 12.67
N SER A 152 -16.23 -10.46 11.89
CA SER A 152 -17.58 -9.99 12.12
C SER A 152 -18.37 -10.05 10.83
N PHE A 153 -19.54 -10.61 10.87
CA PHE A 153 -20.45 -10.69 9.73
C PHE A 153 -21.58 -9.70 9.97
N ALA A 154 -21.76 -8.79 9.03
CA ALA A 154 -22.82 -7.80 9.09
C ALA A 154 -23.71 -7.94 7.86
N VAL A 155 -24.97 -7.59 8.02
CA VAL A 155 -25.93 -7.48 6.92
C VAL A 155 -26.46 -6.05 6.94
N GLU A 156 -26.34 -5.36 5.84
CA GLU A 156 -27.02 -4.11 5.58
C GLU A 156 -28.26 -4.43 4.76
N GLY A 157 -29.43 -4.08 5.25
CA GLY A 157 -30.67 -4.44 4.58
C GLY A 157 -31.85 -3.63 5.04
N GLU A 158 -32.91 -3.67 4.26
CA GLU A 158 -34.19 -3.06 4.59
C GLU A 158 -35.27 -4.14 4.61
N GLN A 159 -36.06 -4.14 5.64
CA GLN A 159 -37.18 -5.06 5.82
C GLN A 159 -38.38 -4.31 6.39
N PHE A 160 -39.59 -4.78 6.10
CA PHE A 160 -40.79 -4.29 6.72
C PHE A 160 -41.62 -5.46 7.24
N ILE A 161 -42.46 -5.16 8.24
CA ILE A 161 -43.40 -6.13 8.84
C ILE A 161 -44.78 -5.82 8.27
N THR A 162 -45.40 -6.85 7.68
CA THR A 162 -46.78 -6.77 7.19
C THR A 162 -47.78 -6.74 8.36
N ASP A 163 -49.03 -6.37 8.07
CA ASP A 163 -50.11 -6.39 9.04
C ASP A 163 -50.39 -7.80 9.58
N GLU A 164 -50.01 -8.84 8.85
CA GLU A 164 -50.11 -10.25 9.23
C GLU A 164 -48.88 -10.74 10.04
N SER A 165 -48.02 -9.82 10.44
CA SER A 165 -46.78 -10.09 11.18
C SER A 165 -45.72 -10.91 10.40
N ASP A 166 -45.80 -10.91 9.07
CA ASP A 166 -44.76 -11.47 8.24
C ASP A 166 -43.65 -10.45 7.97
N ILE A 167 -42.42 -10.93 7.89
CA ILE A 167 -41.21 -10.08 7.63
C ILE A 167 -40.83 -10.20 6.17
N VAL A 168 -41.00 -9.09 5.44
CA VAL A 168 -40.56 -9.01 4.04
C VAL A 168 -39.24 -8.27 3.97
N GLN A 169 -38.20 -8.96 3.49
CA GLN A 169 -36.90 -8.38 3.23
C GLN A 169 -36.86 -7.79 1.83
N LEU A 170 -36.67 -6.48 1.72
CA LEU A 170 -36.61 -5.77 0.44
C LEU A 170 -35.26 -5.97 -0.23
N TYR A 171 -34.18 -5.88 0.51
CA TYR A 171 -32.83 -6.23 0.09
C TYR A 171 -31.97 -6.59 1.29
N GLY A 172 -30.86 -7.28 1.02
CA GLY A 172 -29.83 -7.59 2.00
C GLY A 172 -28.48 -7.66 1.33
N LEU A 173 -27.50 -6.95 1.87
CA LEU A 173 -26.12 -6.99 1.47
C LEU A 173 -25.30 -7.52 2.64
N ASP A 174 -24.66 -8.66 2.42
CA ASP A 174 -23.74 -9.21 3.41
C ASP A 174 -22.40 -8.50 3.35
N SER A 175 -21.77 -8.33 4.49
CA SER A 175 -20.42 -7.81 4.57
C SER A 175 -19.59 -8.60 5.58
N THR A 176 -18.38 -8.96 5.17
CA THR A 176 -17.40 -9.56 6.05
C THR A 176 -16.44 -8.49 6.52
N GLN A 177 -16.37 -8.31 7.83
CA GLN A 177 -15.49 -7.35 8.47
C GLN A 177 -14.39 -8.11 9.21
N LYS A 178 -13.17 -7.59 9.14
CA LYS A 178 -12.01 -8.11 9.85
C LYS A 178 -11.28 -6.99 10.57
N LYS A 179 -10.71 -7.29 11.71
CA LYS A 179 -9.82 -6.39 12.43
C LYS A 179 -8.39 -6.66 11.98
N PHE A 180 -7.78 -5.70 11.28
CA PHE A 180 -6.37 -5.72 10.93
C PHE A 180 -5.55 -5.17 12.08
N THR A 181 -4.50 -5.88 12.47
CA THR A 181 -3.56 -5.42 13.50
C THR A 181 -2.24 -5.09 12.82
N LEU A 182 -1.88 -3.82 12.82
CA LEU A 182 -0.58 -3.31 12.38
C LEU A 182 0.37 -3.31 13.58
N GLY A 183 1.50 -3.94 13.43
CA GLY A 183 2.43 -4.24 14.51
C GLY A 183 2.19 -5.65 15.06
N ASN A 184 3.27 -6.29 15.46
CA ASN A 184 3.29 -7.60 16.14
C ASN A 184 3.78 -7.41 17.58
N SER A 185 4.43 -8.41 18.17
CA SER A 185 5.04 -8.33 19.50
C SER A 185 6.14 -7.27 19.62
N GLU A 186 6.74 -6.85 18.52
CA GLU A 186 7.78 -5.81 18.48
C GLU A 186 7.19 -4.41 18.27
N GLY A 187 5.94 -4.34 17.78
CA GLY A 187 5.28 -3.11 17.39
C GLY A 187 5.82 -2.52 16.10
N CYS A 188 5.40 -1.32 15.78
CA CYS A 188 5.88 -0.57 14.62
C CYS A 188 5.90 0.94 14.93
N PRO A 189 6.65 1.74 14.16
CA PRO A 189 6.67 3.19 14.34
C PRO A 189 5.36 3.84 13.85
N VAL A 190 5.08 5.03 14.35
CA VAL A 190 3.84 5.78 14.06
C VAL A 190 3.62 6.02 12.57
N TRP A 191 4.68 6.30 11.82
CA TRP A 191 4.57 6.58 10.39
C TRP A 191 3.98 5.43 9.57
N PHE A 192 4.08 4.17 10.05
CA PHE A 192 3.39 3.02 9.44
C PHE A 192 1.87 3.20 9.50
N ALA A 193 1.36 3.66 10.65
CA ALA A 193 -0.07 3.91 10.81
C ALA A 193 -0.53 5.11 9.99
N GLU A 194 0.28 6.17 9.90
CA GLU A 194 0.00 7.33 9.07
C GLU A 194 -0.06 6.96 7.59
N LEU A 195 0.91 6.15 7.11
CA LEU A 195 0.91 5.66 5.74
C LEU A 195 -0.28 4.72 5.49
N LEU A 196 -0.57 3.79 6.41
CA LEU A 196 -1.75 2.91 6.30
C LEU A 196 -3.05 3.72 6.25
N ASN A 197 -3.19 4.74 7.08
CA ASN A 197 -4.35 5.62 7.06
C ASN A 197 -4.53 6.31 5.71
N ARG A 198 -3.42 6.72 5.07
CA ARG A 198 -3.40 7.32 3.73
C ARG A 198 -3.72 6.30 2.65
N ILE A 199 -3.15 5.09 2.75
CA ILE A 199 -3.41 3.95 1.85
C ILE A 199 -4.89 3.61 1.83
N LEU A 200 -5.55 3.58 2.98
CA LEU A 200 -6.98 3.26 3.09
C LEU A 200 -7.92 4.33 2.49
N CYS A 201 -7.37 5.44 1.98
CA CYS A 201 -8.10 6.39 1.14
C CYS A 201 -7.98 6.09 -0.36
N CYS A 202 -7.17 5.08 -0.74
CA CYS A 202 -7.03 4.66 -2.13
C CYS A 202 -8.22 3.84 -2.62
N SER A 203 -8.45 3.87 -3.94
CA SER A 203 -9.55 3.13 -4.58
C SER A 203 -9.34 1.61 -4.55
N TYR A 204 -8.09 1.20 -4.61
CA TYR A 204 -7.69 -0.21 -4.63
C TYR A 204 -6.67 -0.45 -3.52
N VAL A 205 -7.05 -1.26 -2.54
CA VAL A 205 -6.18 -1.68 -1.44
C VAL A 205 -6.33 -3.17 -1.25
N TYR A 206 -5.21 -3.87 -1.32
CA TYR A 206 -5.15 -5.33 -1.21
C TYR A 206 -4.22 -5.69 -0.05
N PHE A 207 -4.65 -6.63 0.76
CA PHE A 207 -3.89 -7.24 1.84
C PHE A 207 -3.67 -8.70 1.48
N ASP A 208 -2.42 -9.07 1.22
CA ASP A 208 -2.03 -10.41 0.73
C ASP A 208 -2.90 -10.88 -0.46
N GLY A 209 -3.21 -9.96 -1.37
CA GLY A 209 -3.99 -10.24 -2.58
C GLY A 209 -5.51 -10.14 -2.43
N GLU A 210 -6.04 -10.04 -1.23
CA GLU A 210 -7.47 -9.82 -0.99
C GLU A 210 -7.79 -8.32 -0.86
N ARG A 211 -8.84 -7.87 -1.54
CA ARG A 211 -9.26 -6.47 -1.52
C ARG A 211 -10.06 -6.13 -0.28
N TYR A 212 -9.66 -5.05 0.38
CA TYR A 212 -10.36 -4.49 1.53
C TYR A 212 -10.61 -2.99 1.35
N ALA A 213 -11.60 -2.50 2.05
CA ALA A 213 -11.89 -1.08 2.25
C ALA A 213 -11.95 -0.78 3.74
N ARG A 214 -11.75 0.48 4.13
CA ARG A 214 -12.01 0.91 5.50
C ARG A 214 -13.50 0.73 5.80
N LYS A 215 -13.80 0.17 6.96
CA LYS A 215 -15.18 0.21 7.45
C LYS A 215 -15.54 1.65 7.78
N ASP A 216 -16.73 2.09 7.36
CA ASP A 216 -17.24 3.41 7.64
C ASP A 216 -17.20 3.73 9.15
N ASN A 217 -16.80 4.96 9.46
CA ASN A 217 -16.67 5.48 10.83
C ASN A 217 -15.71 4.69 11.74
N SER A 218 -14.89 3.79 11.21
CA SER A 218 -13.89 3.13 12.03
C SER A 218 -12.66 4.02 12.24
N VAL A 219 -12.32 4.22 13.51
CA VAL A 219 -11.11 4.95 13.92
C VAL A 219 -10.06 3.94 14.35
N PRO A 220 -8.78 4.11 13.96
CA PRO A 220 -7.70 3.24 14.43
C PRO A 220 -7.57 3.33 15.96
N GLU A 221 -7.50 2.17 16.60
CA GLU A 221 -7.17 2.06 18.02
C GLU A 221 -5.65 1.90 18.16
N THR A 222 -5.07 2.62 19.09
CA THR A 222 -3.61 2.62 19.32
C THR A 222 -3.30 2.04 20.69
N THR A 223 -2.36 1.12 20.75
CA THR A 223 -1.80 0.60 22.00
C THR A 223 -0.31 0.82 22.00
N VAL A 224 0.20 1.48 23.04
CA VAL A 224 1.63 1.66 23.26
C VAL A 224 2.20 0.37 23.86
N LEU A 225 3.17 -0.25 23.20
CA LEU A 225 3.84 -1.45 23.72
C LEU A 225 4.96 -1.10 24.71
N LEU A 226 5.77 -0.10 24.37
CA LEU A 226 6.92 0.32 25.18
C LEU A 226 7.04 1.83 25.13
N GLU A 227 6.92 2.48 26.30
CA GLU A 227 7.25 3.89 26.42
C GLU A 227 8.75 4.12 26.17
N GLY A 228 9.09 5.16 25.43
CA GLY A 228 10.46 5.55 25.13
C GLY A 228 11.14 4.83 23.97
N ILE A 229 10.48 3.87 23.29
CA ILE A 229 11.01 3.18 22.11
C ILE A 229 10.14 3.43 20.86
N ASN A 230 9.13 4.26 20.95
CA ASN A 230 8.21 4.57 19.85
C ASN A 230 7.66 3.33 19.12
N SER A 231 7.32 2.30 19.92
CA SER A 231 6.79 1.03 19.41
C SER A 231 5.31 0.90 19.76
N PHE A 232 4.47 0.84 18.73
CA PHE A 232 3.03 0.89 18.83
C PHE A 232 2.39 -0.29 18.10
N VAL A 233 1.18 -0.64 18.53
CA VAL A 233 0.28 -1.52 17.81
C VAL A 233 -0.98 -0.73 17.46
N PHE A 234 -1.35 -0.75 16.20
CA PHE A 234 -2.55 -0.10 15.70
C PHE A 234 -3.53 -1.16 15.20
N THR A 235 -4.79 -0.97 15.48
CA THR A 235 -5.85 -1.84 14.98
C THR A 235 -6.87 -1.06 14.17
N GLN A 236 -7.25 -1.61 13.03
CA GLN A 236 -8.18 -1.00 12.09
C GLN A 236 -9.23 -2.00 11.64
N ASN A 237 -10.51 -1.62 11.71
CA ASN A 237 -11.57 -2.43 11.16
C ASN A 237 -11.66 -2.22 9.65
N LEU A 238 -11.60 -3.31 8.92
CA LEU A 238 -11.66 -3.35 7.48
C LEU A 238 -12.86 -4.20 7.04
N GLN A 239 -13.43 -3.83 5.90
CA GLN A 239 -14.48 -4.57 5.25
C GLN A 239 -13.92 -5.24 3.99
N LYS A 240 -14.11 -6.54 3.87
CA LYS A 240 -13.72 -7.27 2.66
C LYS A 240 -14.62 -6.84 1.51
N VAL A 241 -14.02 -6.47 0.39
CA VAL A 241 -14.75 -6.16 -0.83
C VAL A 241 -15.06 -7.46 -1.54
N VAL A 242 -16.35 -7.81 -1.62
CA VAL A 242 -16.81 -8.98 -2.35
C VAL A 242 -16.99 -8.58 -3.81
N ASN A 243 -16.18 -9.15 -4.69
CA ASN A 243 -16.42 -9.05 -6.13
C ASN A 243 -17.39 -10.15 -6.53
N LEU A 244 -18.56 -9.78 -7.03
CA LEU A 244 -19.56 -10.71 -7.55
C LEU A 244 -19.09 -11.45 -8.81
N ASP A 245 -18.07 -10.92 -9.49
CA ASP A 245 -17.48 -11.53 -10.68
C ASP A 245 -16.12 -12.19 -10.33
N PRO A 246 -16.09 -13.54 -10.24
CA PRO A 246 -14.85 -14.27 -9.96
C PRO A 246 -13.75 -14.04 -11.00
N THR A 247 -14.13 -13.70 -12.24
CA THR A 247 -13.17 -13.44 -13.31
C THR A 247 -12.43 -12.11 -13.11
N LEU A 248 -13.09 -11.12 -12.49
CA LEU A 248 -12.45 -9.87 -12.08
C LEU A 248 -11.46 -10.08 -10.95
N THR A 249 -11.77 -10.94 -9.98
CA THR A 249 -10.87 -11.26 -8.87
C THR A 249 -9.58 -11.92 -9.37
N LEU A 250 -9.70 -12.89 -10.28
CA LEU A 250 -8.54 -13.56 -10.88
C LEU A 250 -7.70 -12.59 -11.74
N ARG A 251 -8.35 -11.68 -12.46
CA ARG A 251 -7.64 -10.63 -13.23
C ARG A 251 -6.89 -9.68 -12.32
N HIS A 252 -7.46 -9.27 -11.19
CA HIS A 252 -6.79 -8.40 -10.25
C HIS A 252 -5.54 -9.06 -9.66
N GLN A 253 -5.58 -10.33 -9.31
CA GLN A 253 -4.39 -11.05 -8.84
C GLN A 253 -3.29 -11.15 -9.90
N ALA A 254 -3.67 -11.36 -11.17
CA ALA A 254 -2.72 -11.41 -12.28
C ALA A 254 -2.20 -10.04 -12.71
N LEU A 255 -2.98 -8.98 -12.47
CA LEU A 255 -2.71 -7.62 -12.95
C LEU A 255 -2.11 -6.70 -11.88
N MET A 256 -1.93 -7.18 -10.65
CA MET A 256 -1.46 -6.34 -9.53
C MET A 256 -0.12 -5.66 -9.77
N ARG A 257 0.68 -6.11 -10.71
CA ARG A 257 2.02 -5.55 -10.96
C ARG A 257 2.20 -4.85 -12.29
N ARG A 258 1.42 -5.21 -13.30
CA ARG A 258 1.46 -4.58 -14.62
C ARG A 258 0.12 -4.76 -15.33
N ILE A 259 -0.64 -3.69 -15.47
CA ILE A 259 -1.65 -3.64 -16.51
C ILE A 259 -0.99 -3.06 -17.74
N ASP A 260 -0.57 -3.91 -18.63
CA ASP A 260 -0.16 -3.49 -19.96
C ASP A 260 -1.38 -2.88 -20.69
N ASN A 261 -1.15 -1.80 -21.42
CA ASN A 261 -2.17 -1.14 -22.24
C ASN A 261 -2.87 -2.10 -23.19
N THR A 262 -2.15 -3.14 -23.63
CA THR A 262 -2.65 -4.18 -24.53
C THR A 262 -3.67 -5.07 -23.78
N ASP A 263 -3.38 -5.47 -22.57
CA ASP A 263 -4.26 -6.32 -21.77
C ASP A 263 -5.52 -5.56 -21.31
N TYR A 264 -5.39 -4.29 -20.98
CA TYR A 264 -6.54 -3.44 -20.65
C TYR A 264 -7.49 -3.28 -21.84
N ARG A 265 -6.97 -3.06 -23.06
CA ARG A 265 -7.79 -2.97 -24.28
C ARG A 265 -8.50 -4.28 -24.59
N LEU A 266 -7.82 -5.41 -24.44
CA LEU A 266 -8.40 -6.74 -24.64
C LEU A 266 -9.51 -7.03 -23.61
N ALA A 267 -9.29 -6.67 -22.35
CA ALA A 267 -10.29 -6.80 -21.29
C ALA A 267 -11.52 -5.93 -21.55
N THR A 268 -11.33 -4.67 -21.94
CA THR A 268 -12.44 -3.76 -22.28
C THR A 268 -13.20 -4.23 -23.52
N THR A 269 -12.51 -4.74 -24.53
CA THR A 269 -13.13 -5.27 -25.74
C THR A 269 -13.93 -6.53 -25.46
N ASN A 270 -13.44 -7.40 -24.57
CA ASN A 270 -14.15 -8.61 -24.18
C ASN A 270 -15.39 -8.31 -23.33
N ILE A 271 -15.31 -7.36 -22.43
CA ILE A 271 -16.47 -6.91 -21.64
C ILE A 271 -17.54 -6.29 -22.55
N ASN A 272 -17.14 -5.46 -23.50
CA ASN A 272 -18.07 -4.87 -24.45
C ASN A 272 -18.69 -5.89 -25.41
N ARG A 273 -18.04 -7.04 -25.66
CA ARG A 273 -18.61 -8.15 -26.44
C ARG A 273 -19.58 -9.01 -25.62
N LEU A 274 -19.40 -9.08 -24.31
CA LEU A 274 -20.29 -9.83 -23.42
C LEU A 274 -21.58 -9.04 -23.09
N ILE A 275 -21.59 -7.74 -23.31
CA ILE A 275 -22.74 -6.84 -23.06
C ILE A 275 -23.57 -6.66 -24.33
N LYS A 276 -23.14 -7.16 -25.48
CA LYS A 276 -23.93 -7.26 -26.71
C LYS A 276 -24.52 -8.65 -26.88
#